data_d3164e75b7896d125736e2284f1f2174
#
_entry.id   d3164e75b7896d125736e2284f1f2174
#
_cell.length_a   1.000
_cell.length_b   1.000
_cell.length_c   1.000
_cell.angle_alpha   90.00
_cell.angle_beta   90.00
_cell.angle_gamma   90.00
#
_symmetry.space_group_name_H-M   'P 1'
#
loop_
_entity.id
_entity.type
_entity.pdbx_description
1 polymer ?
#
loop_
_entity_poly.entity_id
_entity_poly.type
_entity_poly.pdbx_seq_one_letter_code
_entity_poly.pdbx_strand_id
1 'polypeptide(L)'
;MNIPFSPPDVSELEIQEVISALKSGWITTGPKTKEFEKKIKSYSGVDGCACLNSATAAMELTLRLLGVGPGDEVITSAYTYTATASVINHVGANIVLVDTAKDSFEMDYDKLGDAITQNTKVIMPVDIAGKICDYDRIYDIINEKKFMFKPRTELQSAIGRIALLADSAHGFGAQRQGMKSGRFADFTSFSFHAVKNLTTAEGGAVVWESIDGIDDEWIYNQYMLASLHGQSKDALAKTKLGAWEYDILYPAYKCNMTDINAAIGLKQLERYDTLLARRREIIEKYDKAFLDAGLMPIKHFDDKSKSSGHLYLLRIPKFKAEERNRLITKLAEQGIATNVHYKPLPMMTAYQNLGFDIKDYPNAYAMYENEITLPLHTKLSDDEVDYVIDNVLQVLKG
;
A
#
# COMPACT_ATOMS: atom_id res chain seq x y z
N MET A 1 -28.22 4.06 -14.15
CA MET A 1 -27.03 3.20 -14.32
C MET A 1 -26.67 2.53 -13.00
N ASN A 2 -25.90 1.48 -13.00
CA ASN A 2 -25.38 0.87 -11.76
C ASN A 2 -23.84 0.86 -11.82
N ILE A 3 -23.22 1.76 -11.05
CA ILE A 3 -21.80 2.03 -11.08
C ILE A 3 -21.17 1.41 -9.83
N PRO A 4 -20.51 0.23 -9.94
CA PRO A 4 -19.84 -0.39 -8.82
C PRO A 4 -18.59 0.42 -8.41
N PHE A 5 -18.16 0.29 -7.15
CA PHE A 5 -17.07 1.10 -6.62
C PHE A 5 -15.70 0.75 -7.24
N SER A 6 -15.31 -0.52 -7.22
CA SER A 6 -13.99 -0.99 -7.71
C SER A 6 -13.99 -2.49 -8.03
N PRO A 7 -14.71 -2.94 -9.06
CA PRO A 7 -14.69 -4.34 -9.46
C PRO A 7 -13.32 -4.69 -10.06
N PRO A 8 -12.80 -5.92 -9.84
CA PRO A 8 -11.56 -6.35 -10.46
C PRO A 8 -11.73 -6.44 -11.99
N ASP A 9 -10.66 -6.04 -12.69
CA ASP A 9 -10.57 -6.14 -14.15
C ASP A 9 -9.80 -7.42 -14.50
N VAL A 10 -10.53 -8.50 -14.75
CA VAL A 10 -10.00 -9.81 -15.13
C VAL A 10 -10.38 -10.10 -16.57
N SER A 11 -9.42 -10.50 -17.39
CA SER A 11 -9.57 -10.86 -18.79
C SER A 11 -9.37 -12.38 -19.01
N GLU A 12 -9.53 -12.82 -20.24
CA GLU A 12 -9.26 -14.20 -20.62
C GLU A 12 -7.79 -14.60 -20.40
N LEU A 13 -6.86 -13.63 -20.42
CA LEU A 13 -5.43 -13.88 -20.18
C LEU A 13 -5.19 -14.45 -18.79
N GLU A 14 -5.75 -13.81 -17.76
CA GLU A 14 -5.65 -14.26 -16.37
C GLU A 14 -6.32 -15.63 -16.17
N ILE A 15 -7.49 -15.85 -16.78
CA ILE A 15 -8.23 -17.11 -16.69
C ILE A 15 -7.38 -18.25 -17.26
N GLN A 16 -6.83 -18.10 -18.46
CA GLN A 16 -6.01 -19.13 -19.09
C GLN A 16 -4.71 -19.41 -18.34
N GLU A 17 -4.09 -18.39 -17.73
CA GLU A 17 -2.88 -18.59 -16.94
C GLU A 17 -3.15 -19.34 -15.65
N VAL A 18 -4.30 -19.09 -15.00
CA VAL A 18 -4.75 -19.89 -13.83
C VAL A 18 -5.04 -21.35 -14.23
N ILE A 19 -5.70 -21.57 -15.38
CA ILE A 19 -5.92 -22.92 -15.92
C ILE A 19 -4.57 -23.61 -16.16
N SER A 20 -3.59 -22.90 -16.70
CA SER A 20 -2.22 -23.40 -16.91
C SER A 20 -1.57 -23.81 -15.57
N ALA A 21 -1.70 -22.98 -14.52
CA ALA A 21 -1.19 -23.30 -13.20
C ALA A 21 -1.83 -24.57 -12.63
N LEU A 22 -3.16 -24.67 -12.72
CA LEU A 22 -3.90 -25.86 -12.24
C LEU A 22 -3.49 -27.13 -13.01
N LYS A 23 -3.36 -27.07 -14.34
CA LYS A 23 -2.96 -28.21 -15.18
C LYS A 23 -1.50 -28.64 -14.95
N SER A 24 -0.63 -27.72 -14.51
CA SER A 24 0.76 -28.06 -14.21
C SER A 24 0.92 -28.99 -13.00
N GLY A 25 -0.12 -29.09 -12.16
CA GLY A 25 -0.07 -29.79 -10.86
C GLY A 25 0.67 -29.01 -9.77
N TRP A 26 1.24 -27.83 -10.09
CA TRP A 26 1.94 -26.97 -9.13
C TRP A 26 1.05 -25.78 -8.76
N ILE A 27 0.44 -25.83 -7.57
CA ILE A 27 -0.58 -24.87 -7.15
C ILE A 27 -0.20 -24.06 -5.89
N THR A 28 0.87 -24.44 -5.18
CA THR A 28 1.46 -23.69 -4.06
C THR A 28 2.59 -22.77 -4.56
N THR A 29 3.40 -22.18 -3.68
CA THR A 29 4.58 -21.38 -4.09
C THR A 29 5.50 -22.18 -4.99
N GLY A 30 5.75 -21.71 -6.20
CA GLY A 30 6.51 -22.43 -7.19
C GLY A 30 7.02 -21.56 -8.34
N PRO A 31 7.12 -22.13 -9.57
CA PRO A 31 7.69 -21.42 -10.71
C PRO A 31 7.01 -20.11 -11.08
N LYS A 32 5.66 -20.02 -11.00
CA LYS A 32 4.93 -18.80 -11.34
C LYS A 32 5.15 -17.69 -10.31
N THR A 33 5.22 -18.04 -9.03
CA THR A 33 5.57 -17.07 -7.98
C THR A 33 6.96 -16.50 -8.20
N LYS A 34 7.96 -17.35 -8.49
CA LYS A 34 9.33 -16.91 -8.80
C LYS A 34 9.40 -16.01 -10.05
N GLU A 35 8.65 -16.36 -11.09
CA GLU A 35 8.56 -15.55 -12.30
C GLU A 35 7.91 -14.20 -12.02
N PHE A 36 6.85 -14.17 -11.20
CA PHE A 36 6.16 -12.92 -10.83
C PHE A 36 7.07 -12.00 -10.01
N GLU A 37 7.81 -12.53 -9.02
CA GLU A 37 8.84 -11.80 -8.27
C GLU A 37 9.87 -11.17 -9.22
N LYS A 38 10.40 -11.93 -10.18
CA LYS A 38 11.35 -11.42 -11.17
C LYS A 38 10.75 -10.30 -12.03
N LYS A 39 9.49 -10.43 -12.44
CA LYS A 39 8.81 -9.40 -13.25
C LYS A 39 8.50 -8.14 -12.43
N ILE A 40 8.12 -8.26 -11.15
CA ILE A 40 7.96 -7.12 -10.25
C ILE A 40 9.29 -6.38 -10.08
N LYS A 41 10.39 -7.09 -9.81
CA LYS A 41 11.73 -6.50 -9.74
C LYS A 41 12.05 -5.67 -10.98
N SER A 42 11.91 -6.28 -12.15
CA SER A 42 12.18 -5.61 -13.43
C SER A 42 11.26 -4.41 -13.66
N TYR A 43 9.97 -4.53 -13.33
CA TYR A 43 8.99 -3.46 -13.52
C TYR A 43 9.26 -2.26 -12.59
N SER A 44 9.57 -2.50 -11.33
CA SER A 44 9.84 -1.46 -10.34
C SER A 44 11.29 -0.94 -10.38
N GLY A 45 12.22 -1.70 -10.99
CA GLY A 45 13.64 -1.35 -11.09
C GLY A 45 14.39 -1.50 -9.76
N VAL A 46 14.03 -2.49 -8.95
CA VAL A 46 14.57 -2.78 -7.61
C VAL A 46 15.45 -4.03 -7.61
N ASP A 47 16.22 -4.26 -6.55
CA ASP A 47 17.18 -5.37 -6.46
C ASP A 47 16.57 -6.64 -5.84
N GLY A 48 15.59 -6.51 -4.97
CA GLY A 48 14.93 -7.63 -4.30
C GLY A 48 13.40 -7.58 -4.37
N CYS A 49 12.77 -8.76 -4.33
CA CYS A 49 11.32 -8.93 -4.25
C CYS A 49 10.95 -10.26 -3.62
N ALA A 50 10.02 -10.26 -2.68
CA ALA A 50 9.39 -11.46 -2.15
C ALA A 50 7.87 -11.31 -2.19
N CYS A 51 7.19 -12.26 -2.85
CA CYS A 51 5.73 -12.30 -2.93
C CYS A 51 5.13 -13.05 -1.74
N LEU A 52 4.12 -12.45 -1.13
CA LEU A 52 3.42 -12.92 0.05
C LEU A 52 1.90 -12.90 -0.20
N ASN A 53 1.13 -13.41 0.77
CA ASN A 53 -0.33 -13.43 0.64
C ASN A 53 -1.01 -12.07 0.84
N SER A 54 -0.29 -11.04 1.31
CA SER A 54 -0.83 -9.69 1.52
C SER A 54 0.27 -8.66 1.76
N ALA A 55 -0.04 -7.36 1.55
CA ALA A 55 0.81 -6.26 2.01
C ALA A 55 0.98 -6.24 3.53
N THR A 56 -0.06 -6.62 4.27
CA THR A 56 0.00 -6.73 5.73
C THR A 56 1.09 -7.70 6.17
N ALA A 57 1.14 -8.90 5.56
CA ALA A 57 2.22 -9.85 5.82
C ALA A 57 3.58 -9.29 5.44
N ALA A 58 3.68 -8.58 4.29
CA ALA A 58 4.92 -7.95 3.85
C ALA A 58 5.44 -6.94 4.87
N MET A 59 4.58 -6.05 5.38
CA MET A 59 4.95 -5.06 6.40
C MET A 59 5.32 -5.72 7.73
N GLU A 60 4.53 -6.68 8.22
CA GLU A 60 4.81 -7.37 9.48
C GLU A 60 6.14 -8.13 9.43
N LEU A 61 6.36 -8.91 8.38
CA LEU A 61 7.61 -9.66 8.24
C LEU A 61 8.83 -8.74 8.08
N THR A 62 8.68 -7.57 7.45
CA THR A 62 9.75 -6.56 7.37
C THR A 62 10.07 -5.99 8.75
N LEU A 63 9.07 -5.64 9.57
CA LEU A 63 9.32 -5.18 10.94
C LEU A 63 10.06 -6.25 11.76
N ARG A 64 9.69 -7.52 11.61
CA ARG A 64 10.38 -8.65 12.27
C ARG A 64 11.80 -8.85 11.77
N LEU A 65 12.02 -8.75 10.46
CA LEU A 65 13.35 -8.82 9.85
C LEU A 65 14.26 -7.70 10.37
N LEU A 66 13.73 -6.50 10.52
CA LEU A 66 14.41 -5.36 11.13
C LEU A 66 14.65 -5.55 12.64
N GLY A 67 14.06 -6.55 13.28
CA GLY A 67 14.18 -6.81 14.72
C GLY A 67 13.39 -5.83 15.58
N VAL A 68 12.32 -5.24 15.03
CA VAL A 68 11.41 -4.35 15.75
C VAL A 68 10.55 -5.16 16.72
N GLY A 69 10.41 -4.68 17.94
CA GLY A 69 9.67 -5.38 18.99
C GLY A 69 9.35 -4.51 20.21
N PRO A 70 9.04 -5.14 21.35
CA PRO A 70 8.67 -4.41 22.59
C PRO A 70 9.71 -3.36 23.00
N GLY A 71 9.21 -2.14 23.28
CA GLY A 71 10.03 -0.99 23.65
C GLY A 71 10.54 -0.17 22.46
N ASP A 72 10.38 -0.65 21.23
CA ASP A 72 10.63 0.14 20.03
C ASP A 72 9.39 0.97 19.66
N GLU A 73 9.62 2.00 18.88
CA GLU A 73 8.59 2.85 18.31
C GLU A 73 8.63 2.79 16.78
N VAL A 74 7.44 2.74 16.18
CA VAL A 74 7.26 2.86 14.73
C VAL A 74 6.28 4.00 14.46
N ILE A 75 6.71 4.95 13.63
CA ILE A 75 5.94 6.15 13.30
C ILE A 75 5.15 5.90 12.01
N THR A 76 3.86 6.26 12.00
CA THR A 76 3.04 6.29 10.79
C THR A 76 1.99 7.40 10.84
N SER A 77 1.21 7.56 9.75
CA SER A 77 0.15 8.56 9.67
C SER A 77 -1.09 8.17 10.49
N ALA A 78 -1.74 9.15 11.11
CA ALA A 78 -3.07 8.98 11.68
C ALA A 78 -4.15 8.74 10.63
N TYR A 79 -3.88 9.11 9.37
CA TYR A 79 -4.77 8.98 8.22
C TYR A 79 -4.30 7.84 7.31
N THR A 80 -4.63 6.63 7.67
CA THR A 80 -4.28 5.42 6.92
C THR A 80 -5.28 4.29 7.18
N TYR A 81 -5.15 3.20 6.43
CA TYR A 81 -5.85 1.95 6.74
C TYR A 81 -5.20 1.24 7.93
N THR A 82 -6.00 0.49 8.67
CA THR A 82 -5.56 -0.18 9.90
C THR A 82 -4.35 -1.11 9.71
N ALA A 83 -4.15 -1.69 8.52
CA ALA A 83 -3.04 -2.60 8.27
C ALA A 83 -1.67 -1.99 8.62
N THR A 84 -1.44 -0.70 8.27
CA THR A 84 -0.19 -0.01 8.54
C THR A 84 0.14 0.05 10.04
N ALA A 85 -0.85 0.32 10.89
CA ALA A 85 -0.63 0.45 12.33
C ALA A 85 -0.80 -0.88 13.07
N SER A 86 -1.65 -1.80 12.59
CA SER A 86 -1.86 -3.09 13.25
C SER A 86 -0.61 -3.96 13.25
N VAL A 87 0.19 -3.94 12.18
CA VAL A 87 1.45 -4.71 12.14
C VAL A 87 2.47 -4.23 13.16
N ILE A 88 2.44 -2.94 13.53
CA ILE A 88 3.28 -2.39 14.60
C ILE A 88 2.88 -3.02 15.94
N ASN A 89 1.57 -3.09 16.20
CA ASN A 89 1.04 -3.74 17.40
C ASN A 89 1.34 -5.27 17.40
N HIS A 90 1.27 -5.92 16.25
CA HIS A 90 1.55 -7.37 16.12
C HIS A 90 2.99 -7.72 16.51
N VAL A 91 3.95 -6.86 16.24
CA VAL A 91 5.35 -7.09 16.65
C VAL A 91 5.62 -6.63 18.09
N GLY A 92 4.63 -6.05 18.77
CA GLY A 92 4.73 -5.58 20.15
C GLY A 92 5.42 -4.22 20.30
N ALA A 93 5.63 -3.50 19.20
CA ALA A 93 6.17 -2.15 19.22
C ALA A 93 5.09 -1.10 19.53
N ASN A 94 5.52 0.08 19.95
CA ASN A 94 4.64 1.21 20.21
C ASN A 94 4.28 1.90 18.88
N ILE A 95 2.99 2.13 18.67
CA ILE A 95 2.49 2.91 17.54
C ILE A 95 2.67 4.40 17.88
N VAL A 96 3.33 5.15 17.00
CA VAL A 96 3.40 6.61 17.06
C VAL A 96 2.68 7.17 15.86
N LEU A 97 1.53 7.82 16.08
CA LEU A 97 0.74 8.42 15.00
C LEU A 97 1.14 9.89 14.84
N VAL A 98 1.36 10.31 13.60
CA VAL A 98 1.56 11.70 13.21
C VAL A 98 0.34 12.18 12.42
N ASP A 99 -0.14 13.40 12.74
CA ASP A 99 -1.25 14.03 12.03
C ASP A 99 -0.89 14.27 10.56
N THR A 100 -1.87 14.52 9.72
CA THR A 100 -1.61 14.97 8.34
C THR A 100 -1.18 16.44 8.31
N ALA A 101 -0.49 16.83 7.25
CA ALA A 101 -0.27 18.24 6.97
C ALA A 101 -1.62 18.93 6.69
N LYS A 102 -1.67 20.23 6.94
CA LYS A 102 -2.90 21.01 6.69
C LYS A 102 -3.29 20.91 5.21
N ASP A 103 -4.58 20.61 4.97
CA ASP A 103 -5.15 20.44 3.62
C ASP A 103 -4.47 19.36 2.76
N SER A 104 -3.86 18.36 3.41
CA SER A 104 -3.17 17.25 2.77
C SER A 104 -3.57 15.92 3.41
N PHE A 105 -3.55 14.84 2.62
CA PHE A 105 -3.67 13.46 3.10
C PHE A 105 -2.32 12.87 3.53
N GLU A 106 -1.21 13.53 3.20
CA GLU A 106 0.13 13.11 3.59
C GLU A 106 0.42 13.46 5.06
N MET A 107 1.29 12.67 5.68
CA MET A 107 1.81 12.93 7.02
C MET A 107 2.42 14.34 7.10
N ASP A 108 2.25 15.01 8.23
CA ASP A 108 2.89 16.30 8.51
C ASP A 108 4.39 16.07 8.80
N TYR A 109 5.24 16.40 7.84
CA TYR A 109 6.67 16.19 7.96
C TYR A 109 7.33 17.12 9.00
N ASP A 110 6.75 18.27 9.31
CA ASP A 110 7.26 19.12 10.38
C ASP A 110 7.05 18.45 11.74
N LYS A 111 5.89 17.83 11.95
CA LYS A 111 5.58 17.04 13.16
C LYS A 111 6.33 15.72 13.23
N LEU A 112 6.71 15.15 12.07
CA LEU A 112 7.47 13.90 12.01
C LEU A 112 8.79 14.02 12.79
N GLY A 113 9.52 15.12 12.58
CA GLY A 113 10.79 15.36 13.28
C GLY A 113 10.65 15.41 14.80
N ASP A 114 9.55 15.97 15.29
CA ASP A 114 9.26 16.05 16.73
C ASP A 114 8.83 14.70 17.33
N ALA A 115 8.23 13.82 16.53
CA ALA A 115 7.80 12.49 16.95
C ALA A 115 8.95 11.48 17.08
N ILE A 116 10.13 11.76 16.51
CA ILE A 116 11.30 10.87 16.57
C ILE A 116 11.93 10.89 17.95
N THR A 117 12.09 9.71 18.55
CA THR A 117 12.79 9.50 19.83
C THR A 117 13.97 8.50 19.66
N GLN A 118 14.72 8.24 20.71
CA GLN A 118 15.76 7.22 20.72
C GLN A 118 15.22 5.78 20.53
N ASN A 119 13.92 5.57 20.74
CA ASN A 119 13.26 4.28 20.57
C ASN A 119 12.73 4.08 19.15
N THR A 120 12.67 5.13 18.34
CA THR A 120 12.18 5.05 16.96
C THR A 120 13.12 4.21 16.10
N LYS A 121 12.60 3.15 15.49
CA LYS A 121 13.34 2.22 14.61
C LYS A 121 12.91 2.32 13.17
N VAL A 122 11.63 2.56 12.93
CA VAL A 122 11.04 2.57 11.59
C VAL A 122 10.07 3.73 11.44
N ILE A 123 10.06 4.35 10.27
CA ILE A 123 8.98 5.22 9.82
C ILE A 123 8.27 4.50 8.68
N MET A 124 6.93 4.47 8.75
CA MET A 124 6.07 3.86 7.74
C MET A 124 5.22 4.95 7.07
N PRO A 125 5.75 5.64 6.04
CA PRO A 125 4.96 6.56 5.22
C PRO A 125 3.94 5.78 4.39
N VAL A 126 2.81 6.42 4.06
CA VAL A 126 1.71 5.81 3.32
C VAL A 126 1.50 6.53 1.99
N ASP A 127 1.68 5.84 0.88
CA ASP A 127 1.45 6.35 -0.48
C ASP A 127 -0.05 6.34 -0.82
N ILE A 128 -0.83 7.15 -0.08
CA ILE A 128 -2.29 7.15 -0.14
C ILE A 128 -2.80 7.48 -1.56
N ALA A 129 -3.87 6.81 -1.99
CA ALA A 129 -4.45 6.92 -3.33
C ALA A 129 -3.47 6.64 -4.48
N GLY A 130 -2.26 6.18 -4.17
CA GLY A 130 -1.19 5.93 -5.11
C GLY A 130 -0.29 7.14 -5.37
N LYS A 131 -0.39 8.19 -4.57
CA LYS A 131 0.51 9.33 -4.58
C LYS A 131 1.73 9.03 -3.73
N ILE A 132 2.92 9.08 -4.33
CA ILE A 132 4.19 8.86 -3.63
C ILE A 132 4.46 10.03 -2.67
N CYS A 133 4.77 9.71 -1.42
CA CYS A 133 5.18 10.66 -0.39
C CYS A 133 6.44 11.45 -0.77
N ASP A 134 6.71 12.54 -0.07
CA ASP A 134 7.98 13.27 -0.22
C ASP A 134 9.11 12.59 0.58
N TYR A 135 9.64 11.51 -0.01
CA TYR A 135 10.71 10.73 0.61
C TYR A 135 11.99 11.53 0.82
N ASP A 136 12.29 12.48 -0.06
CA ASP A 136 13.48 13.35 0.08
C ASP A 136 13.41 14.09 1.43
N ARG A 137 12.25 14.70 1.71
CA ARG A 137 12.02 15.39 2.98
C ARG A 137 12.05 14.47 4.20
N ILE A 138 11.50 13.25 4.06
CA ILE A 138 11.55 12.24 5.13
C ILE A 138 13.02 11.87 5.43
N TYR A 139 13.84 11.65 4.40
CA TYR A 139 15.25 11.35 4.58
C TYR A 139 16.03 12.49 5.21
N ASP A 140 15.75 13.73 4.83
CA ASP A 140 16.38 14.90 5.46
C ASP A 140 16.11 14.91 6.96
N ILE A 141 14.86 14.70 7.39
CA ILE A 141 14.47 14.63 8.81
C ILE A 141 15.17 13.45 9.52
N ILE A 142 15.22 12.28 8.91
CA ILE A 142 15.91 11.10 9.46
C ILE A 142 17.39 11.39 9.65
N ASN A 143 18.03 12.06 8.69
CA ASN A 143 19.45 12.39 8.74
C ASN A 143 19.74 13.42 9.84
N GLU A 144 18.91 14.43 10.01
CA GLU A 144 19.00 15.40 11.11
C GLU A 144 18.89 14.72 12.49
N LYS A 145 18.06 13.68 12.61
CA LYS A 145 17.84 12.94 13.87
C LYS A 145 18.71 11.67 14.00
N LYS A 146 19.63 11.42 13.07
CA LYS A 146 20.46 10.20 13.03
C LYS A 146 21.21 9.93 14.34
N PHE A 147 21.61 10.96 15.06
CA PHE A 147 22.31 10.85 16.35
C PHE A 147 21.48 10.18 17.45
N MET A 148 20.16 10.14 17.31
CA MET A 148 19.25 9.48 18.27
C MET A 148 19.13 7.99 18.01
N PHE A 149 19.44 7.53 16.78
CA PHE A 149 19.27 6.15 16.38
C PHE A 149 20.31 5.22 17.04
N LYS A 150 19.81 4.12 17.60
CA LYS A 150 20.64 3.06 18.21
C LYS A 150 20.26 1.72 17.58
N PRO A 151 21.10 1.16 16.70
CA PRO A 151 20.83 -0.13 16.06
C PRO A 151 20.86 -1.27 17.09
N ARG A 152 20.02 -2.29 16.86
CA ARG A 152 19.97 -3.53 17.68
C ARG A 152 20.29 -4.77 16.88
N THR A 153 20.21 -4.70 15.56
CA THR A 153 20.48 -5.83 14.65
C THR A 153 21.54 -5.45 13.63
N GLU A 154 22.11 -6.44 12.98
CA GLU A 154 23.08 -6.24 11.90
C GLU A 154 22.44 -5.45 10.75
N LEU A 155 21.20 -5.79 10.36
CA LEU A 155 20.45 -5.07 9.32
C LEU A 155 20.21 -3.59 9.69
N GLN A 156 19.81 -3.31 10.94
CA GLN A 156 19.70 -1.92 11.41
C GLN A 156 21.04 -1.19 11.40
N SER A 157 22.13 -1.89 11.72
CA SER A 157 23.49 -1.31 11.71
C SER A 157 23.95 -1.01 10.28
N ALA A 158 23.64 -1.87 9.32
CA ALA A 158 23.94 -1.68 7.90
C ALA A 158 23.17 -0.48 7.32
N ILE A 159 21.87 -0.35 7.63
CA ILE A 159 21.06 0.82 7.26
C ILE A 159 21.60 2.10 7.95
N GLY A 160 22.09 2.00 9.19
CA GLY A 160 22.80 3.06 9.92
C GLY A 160 21.95 4.26 10.32
N ARG A 161 20.62 4.18 10.22
CA ARG A 161 19.62 5.20 10.57
C ARG A 161 18.26 4.56 10.81
N ILE A 162 17.26 5.35 11.19
CA ILE A 162 15.86 4.92 11.22
C ILE A 162 15.50 4.39 9.82
N ALA A 163 14.98 3.16 9.76
CA ALA A 163 14.62 2.52 8.50
C ALA A 163 13.30 3.08 7.95
N LEU A 164 13.16 3.11 6.64
CA LEU A 164 11.92 3.42 5.95
C LEU A 164 11.26 2.14 5.42
N LEU A 165 10.02 1.90 5.85
CA LEU A 165 9.14 0.88 5.30
C LEU A 165 7.91 1.55 4.69
N ALA A 166 7.89 1.71 3.38
CA ALA A 166 6.76 2.33 2.70
C ALA A 166 5.53 1.40 2.67
N ASP A 167 4.40 1.88 3.20
CA ASP A 167 3.11 1.30 2.87
C ASP A 167 2.65 1.88 1.53
N SER A 168 3.07 1.23 0.47
CA SER A 168 2.72 1.56 -0.91
C SER A 168 1.63 0.63 -1.46
N ALA A 169 0.71 0.19 -0.57
CA ALA A 169 -0.41 -0.68 -0.96
C ALA A 169 -1.27 -0.10 -2.09
N HIS A 170 -1.20 1.21 -2.32
CA HIS A 170 -1.84 1.92 -3.43
C HIS A 170 -0.86 2.33 -4.53
N GLY A 171 0.45 2.24 -4.31
CA GLY A 171 1.45 2.94 -5.12
C GLY A 171 2.09 2.12 -6.23
N PHE A 172 1.75 0.83 -6.42
CA PHE A 172 2.36 0.04 -7.49
C PHE A 172 2.19 0.72 -8.85
N GLY A 173 3.29 0.96 -9.56
CA GLY A 173 3.32 1.67 -10.85
C GLY A 173 3.32 3.21 -10.77
N ALA A 174 3.14 3.81 -9.60
CA ALA A 174 3.34 5.25 -9.42
C ALA A 174 4.79 5.64 -9.67
N GLN A 175 5.02 6.90 -10.04
CA GLN A 175 6.35 7.43 -10.35
C GLN A 175 6.57 8.78 -9.66
N ARG A 176 7.81 9.03 -9.24
CA ARG A 176 8.29 10.32 -8.79
C ARG A 176 9.69 10.55 -9.37
N GLN A 177 9.94 11.74 -9.95
CA GLN A 177 11.23 12.10 -10.57
C GLN A 177 11.76 11.06 -11.58
N GLY A 178 10.83 10.43 -12.33
CA GLY A 178 11.16 9.39 -13.32
C GLY A 178 11.41 7.99 -12.76
N MET A 179 11.45 7.80 -11.44
CA MET A 179 11.62 6.52 -10.79
C MET A 179 10.26 5.95 -10.35
N LYS A 180 10.09 4.63 -10.43
CA LYS A 180 8.89 3.94 -9.98
C LYS A 180 8.87 3.73 -8.47
N SER A 181 7.67 3.63 -7.89
CA SER A 181 7.45 3.19 -6.51
C SER A 181 8.16 1.85 -6.27
N GLY A 182 8.71 1.70 -5.08
CA GLY A 182 9.62 0.61 -4.71
C GLY A 182 11.07 1.06 -4.49
N ARG A 183 11.45 2.22 -5.05
CA ARG A 183 12.84 2.74 -5.04
C ARG A 183 13.07 3.90 -4.06
N PHE A 184 12.09 4.25 -3.25
CA PHE A 184 12.15 5.44 -2.39
C PHE A 184 12.36 5.13 -0.91
N ALA A 185 12.21 3.88 -0.49
CA ALA A 185 12.37 3.44 0.89
C ALA A 185 13.30 2.22 0.96
N ASP A 186 13.80 1.90 2.15
CA ASP A 186 14.60 0.69 2.35
C ASP A 186 13.82 -0.56 1.98
N PHE A 187 12.53 -0.58 2.36
CA PHE A 187 11.57 -1.61 1.99
C PHE A 187 10.26 -0.96 1.56
N THR A 188 9.63 -1.50 0.54
CA THR A 188 8.31 -1.06 0.08
C THR A 188 7.35 -2.23 0.00
N SER A 189 6.18 -2.07 0.62
CA SER A 189 5.11 -3.07 0.60
C SER A 189 4.04 -2.71 -0.43
N PHE A 190 3.70 -3.65 -1.31
CA PHE A 190 2.62 -3.54 -2.30
C PHE A 190 1.48 -4.49 -1.98
N SER A 191 0.25 -4.06 -2.24
CA SER A 191 -0.95 -4.89 -2.13
C SER A 191 -1.46 -5.29 -3.51
N PHE A 192 -1.81 -6.55 -3.65
CA PHE A 192 -2.47 -7.11 -4.83
C PHE A 192 -3.84 -7.71 -4.49
N HIS A 193 -4.49 -7.15 -3.44
CA HIS A 193 -5.87 -7.49 -3.08
C HIS A 193 -6.84 -7.19 -4.25
N ALA A 194 -8.00 -7.83 -4.27
CA ALA A 194 -8.98 -7.79 -5.36
C ALA A 194 -9.35 -6.39 -5.86
N VAL A 195 -9.37 -5.37 -4.99
CA VAL A 195 -9.74 -3.98 -5.35
C VAL A 195 -8.56 -3.14 -5.84
N LYS A 196 -7.32 -3.67 -5.82
CA LYS A 196 -6.13 -2.91 -6.22
C LYS A 196 -6.00 -2.81 -7.74
N ASN A 197 -5.18 -1.87 -8.21
CA ASN A 197 -4.97 -1.62 -9.63
C ASN A 197 -4.42 -2.84 -10.37
N LEU A 198 -3.51 -3.58 -9.74
CA LEU A 198 -3.07 -4.90 -10.11
C LEU A 198 -3.56 -5.85 -9.03
N THR A 199 -4.23 -6.93 -9.43
CA THR A 199 -4.74 -7.90 -8.46
C THR A 199 -4.20 -9.31 -8.69
N THR A 200 -4.07 -10.05 -7.58
CA THR A 200 -3.88 -11.50 -7.56
C THR A 200 -5.01 -12.20 -6.79
N ALA A 201 -6.19 -11.58 -6.68
CA ALA A 201 -7.29 -11.86 -5.77
C ALA A 201 -6.90 -11.52 -4.33
N GLU A 202 -6.05 -12.28 -3.69
CA GLU A 202 -5.29 -11.97 -2.49
C GLU A 202 -3.80 -12.05 -2.79
N GLY A 203 -3.02 -11.10 -2.29
CA GLY A 203 -1.59 -11.07 -2.46
C GLY A 203 -0.95 -9.75 -2.07
N GLY A 204 0.35 -9.77 -2.04
CA GLY A 204 1.21 -8.61 -1.84
C GLY A 204 2.65 -8.97 -2.16
N ALA A 205 3.50 -7.96 -2.14
CA ALA A 205 4.93 -8.13 -2.26
C ALA A 205 5.65 -7.13 -1.38
N VAL A 206 6.83 -7.51 -0.91
CA VAL A 206 7.84 -6.57 -0.43
C VAL A 206 8.95 -6.50 -1.44
N VAL A 207 9.41 -5.27 -1.69
CA VAL A 207 10.57 -5.01 -2.55
C VAL A 207 11.58 -4.15 -1.81
N TRP A 208 12.86 -4.25 -2.23
CA TRP A 208 13.96 -3.48 -1.63
C TRP A 208 15.06 -3.19 -2.66
N GLU A 209 15.85 -2.17 -2.40
CA GLU A 209 17.14 -1.95 -3.04
C GLU A 209 18.25 -2.56 -2.16
N SER A 210 19.36 -2.99 -2.77
CA SER A 210 20.47 -3.63 -2.05
C SER A 210 20.97 -2.73 -0.92
N ILE A 211 21.20 -3.32 0.25
CA ILE A 211 21.69 -2.65 1.45
C ILE A 211 23.18 -3.02 1.60
N ASP A 212 24.03 -2.01 1.67
CA ASP A 212 25.49 -2.21 1.78
C ASP A 212 25.85 -3.17 2.93
N GLY A 213 26.61 -4.20 2.60
CA GLY A 213 27.05 -5.21 3.57
C GLY A 213 26.03 -6.31 3.89
N ILE A 214 24.83 -6.28 3.29
CA ILE A 214 23.79 -7.31 3.45
C ILE A 214 23.53 -7.98 2.10
N ASP A 215 23.54 -9.30 2.07
CA ASP A 215 23.25 -10.09 0.88
C ASP A 215 21.73 -10.09 0.59
N ASP A 216 21.34 -9.70 -0.61
CA ASP A 216 19.93 -9.73 -1.07
C ASP A 216 19.33 -11.13 -1.04
N GLU A 217 20.12 -12.18 -1.30
CA GLU A 217 19.67 -13.56 -1.18
C GLU A 217 19.38 -13.92 0.28
N TRP A 218 20.18 -13.42 1.23
CA TRP A 218 19.90 -13.58 2.65
C TRP A 218 18.56 -12.90 3.03
N ILE A 219 18.32 -11.65 2.59
CA ILE A 219 17.04 -10.94 2.83
C ILE A 219 15.88 -11.77 2.27
N TYR A 220 15.99 -12.21 1.02
CA TYR A 220 14.97 -13.04 0.37
C TYR A 220 14.68 -14.32 1.17
N ASN A 221 15.72 -15.03 1.60
CA ASN A 221 15.61 -16.25 2.37
C ASN A 221 14.95 -16.03 3.74
N GLN A 222 15.15 -14.87 4.39
CA GLN A 222 14.44 -14.54 5.63
C GLN A 222 12.93 -14.41 5.39
N TYR A 223 12.48 -13.78 4.30
CA TYR A 223 11.06 -13.73 3.95
C TYR A 223 10.49 -15.12 3.65
N MET A 224 11.23 -15.96 2.95
CA MET A 224 10.80 -17.34 2.67
C MET A 224 10.69 -18.18 3.94
N LEU A 225 11.65 -18.11 4.83
CA LEU A 225 11.61 -18.75 6.15
C LEU A 225 10.40 -18.27 6.95
N ALA A 226 10.26 -16.96 7.10
CA ALA A 226 9.20 -16.36 7.91
C ALA A 226 7.80 -16.65 7.35
N SER A 227 7.64 -16.74 6.03
CA SER A 227 6.35 -17.01 5.37
C SER A 227 5.98 -18.49 5.25
N LEU A 228 6.93 -19.41 5.53
CA LEU A 228 6.79 -20.85 5.36
C LEU A 228 7.14 -21.63 6.64
N HIS A 229 6.60 -21.24 7.79
CA HIS A 229 6.76 -21.92 9.08
C HIS A 229 8.19 -21.97 9.64
N GLY A 230 9.13 -21.17 9.10
CA GLY A 230 10.55 -21.25 9.47
C GLY A 230 11.28 -22.50 8.91
N GLN A 231 10.72 -23.11 7.86
CA GLN A 231 11.32 -24.30 7.24
C GLN A 231 12.59 -23.98 6.47
N SER A 232 13.67 -24.72 6.71
CA SER A 232 14.97 -24.59 6.03
C SER A 232 14.95 -24.97 4.54
N LYS A 233 13.89 -25.63 4.05
CA LYS A 233 13.68 -26.00 2.64
C LYS A 233 12.27 -25.64 2.18
N ASP A 234 12.18 -24.99 1.05
CA ASP A 234 10.90 -24.71 0.39
C ASP A 234 10.30 -25.96 -0.30
N ALA A 235 9.08 -25.83 -0.84
CA ALA A 235 8.41 -26.95 -1.51
C ALA A 235 9.16 -27.42 -2.76
N LEU A 236 9.82 -26.51 -3.51
CA LEU A 236 10.61 -26.86 -4.71
C LEU A 236 11.85 -27.68 -4.33
N ALA A 237 12.56 -27.30 -3.27
CA ALA A 237 13.71 -28.05 -2.79
C ALA A 237 13.34 -29.47 -2.32
N LYS A 238 12.13 -29.66 -1.79
CA LYS A 238 11.61 -30.97 -1.32
C LYS A 238 11.22 -31.92 -2.45
N THR A 239 11.05 -31.46 -3.68
CA THR A 239 10.72 -32.35 -4.82
C THR A 239 11.88 -33.22 -5.30
N LYS A 240 13.10 -32.95 -4.88
CA LYS A 240 14.26 -33.79 -5.20
C LYS A 240 14.13 -35.14 -4.49
N LEU A 241 14.30 -36.24 -5.22
CA LEU A 241 14.25 -37.60 -4.64
C LEU A 241 15.23 -37.72 -3.48
N GLY A 242 14.75 -38.17 -2.32
CA GLY A 242 15.55 -38.29 -1.11
C GLY A 242 15.70 -37.02 -0.26
N ALA A 243 15.12 -35.89 -0.65
CA ALA A 243 15.23 -34.61 0.06
C ALA A 243 14.16 -34.39 1.14
N TRP A 244 13.78 -35.45 1.88
CA TRP A 244 12.73 -35.40 2.90
C TRP A 244 13.12 -34.64 4.15
N GLU A 245 14.40 -34.59 4.50
CA GLU A 245 14.90 -33.98 5.73
C GLU A 245 14.90 -32.46 5.63
N TYR A 246 14.28 -31.81 6.60
CA TYR A 246 14.26 -30.36 6.77
C TYR A 246 14.23 -30.04 8.26
N ASP A 247 14.57 -28.81 8.59
CA ASP A 247 14.52 -28.28 9.96
C ASP A 247 13.55 -27.10 10.04
N ILE A 248 13.00 -26.85 11.23
CA ILE A 248 12.24 -25.65 11.59
C ILE A 248 13.15 -24.79 12.45
N LEU A 249 13.70 -23.74 11.86
CA LEU A 249 14.68 -22.88 12.53
C LEU A 249 14.04 -22.06 13.65
N TYR A 250 12.78 -21.68 13.48
CA TYR A 250 11.94 -21.02 14.50
C TYR A 250 10.46 -21.14 14.12
N PRO A 251 9.53 -21.06 15.11
CA PRO A 251 8.09 -21.00 14.81
C PRO A 251 7.77 -19.73 14.03
N ALA A 252 7.29 -19.87 12.80
CA ALA A 252 7.00 -18.75 11.91
C ALA A 252 5.60 -18.88 11.28
N TYR A 253 5.28 -18.01 10.33
CA TYR A 253 3.96 -17.86 9.72
C TYR A 253 3.74 -18.76 8.51
N LYS A 254 2.49 -18.83 8.06
CA LYS A 254 2.11 -19.38 6.77
C LYS A 254 1.40 -18.29 5.97
N CYS A 255 2.17 -17.49 5.22
CA CYS A 255 1.67 -16.33 4.49
C CYS A 255 2.34 -16.13 3.12
N ASN A 256 2.80 -17.23 2.52
CA ASN A 256 3.37 -17.26 1.18
C ASN A 256 2.31 -17.03 0.09
N MET A 257 2.71 -16.50 -1.06
CA MET A 257 1.88 -16.46 -2.27
C MET A 257 1.82 -17.85 -2.93
N THR A 258 0.70 -18.18 -3.56
CA THR A 258 0.55 -19.41 -4.35
C THR A 258 0.76 -19.14 -5.84
N ASP A 259 1.09 -20.18 -6.61
CA ASP A 259 1.22 -20.07 -8.07
C ASP A 259 -0.10 -19.74 -8.76
N ILE A 260 -1.24 -20.08 -8.16
CA ILE A 260 -2.57 -19.68 -8.64
C ILE A 260 -2.71 -18.15 -8.59
N ASN A 261 -2.35 -17.54 -7.47
CA ASN A 261 -2.39 -16.08 -7.32
C ASN A 261 -1.35 -15.41 -8.22
N ALA A 262 -0.13 -15.94 -8.27
CA ALA A 262 0.94 -15.43 -9.12
C ALA A 262 0.58 -15.50 -10.61
N ALA A 263 -0.16 -16.53 -11.05
CA ALA A 263 -0.66 -16.66 -12.42
C ALA A 263 -1.54 -15.46 -12.82
N ILE A 264 -2.45 -15.03 -11.94
CA ILE A 264 -3.25 -13.83 -12.17
C ILE A 264 -2.33 -12.61 -12.29
N GLY A 265 -1.42 -12.44 -11.33
CA GLY A 265 -0.50 -11.30 -11.27
C GLY A 265 0.40 -11.16 -12.50
N LEU A 266 0.88 -12.29 -13.04
CA LEU A 266 1.70 -12.33 -14.26
C LEU A 266 0.98 -11.68 -15.44
N LYS A 267 -0.29 -12.00 -15.66
CA LYS A 267 -1.07 -11.48 -16.78
C LYS A 267 -1.62 -10.08 -16.51
N GLN A 268 -1.93 -9.76 -15.28
CA GLN A 268 -2.22 -8.37 -14.88
C GLN A 268 -1.03 -7.46 -15.19
N LEU A 269 0.19 -7.88 -14.87
CA LEU A 269 1.40 -7.07 -15.08
C LEU A 269 1.71 -6.86 -16.58
N GLU A 270 1.41 -7.82 -17.44
CA GLU A 270 1.62 -7.70 -18.90
C GLU A 270 0.80 -6.55 -19.53
N ARG A 271 -0.37 -6.24 -18.97
CA ARG A 271 -1.26 -5.17 -19.45
C ARG A 271 -1.33 -3.96 -18.50
N TYR A 272 -0.50 -3.92 -17.45
CA TYR A 272 -0.65 -3.00 -16.35
C TYR A 272 -0.52 -1.53 -16.75
N ASP A 273 0.41 -1.18 -17.62
CA ASP A 273 0.58 0.20 -18.09
C ASP A 273 -0.65 0.72 -18.85
N THR A 274 -1.38 -0.16 -19.58
CA THR A 274 -2.66 0.17 -20.21
C THR A 274 -3.75 0.43 -19.16
N LEU A 275 -3.79 -0.36 -18.07
CA LEU A 275 -4.72 -0.15 -16.97
C LEU A 275 -4.45 1.19 -16.25
N LEU A 276 -3.18 1.55 -16.05
CA LEU A 276 -2.80 2.85 -15.48
C LEU A 276 -3.18 4.02 -16.41
N ALA A 277 -2.98 3.87 -17.72
CA ALA A 277 -3.36 4.88 -18.69
C ALA A 277 -4.87 5.17 -18.65
N ARG A 278 -5.73 4.12 -18.61
CA ARG A 278 -7.18 4.29 -18.50
C ARG A 278 -7.59 5.01 -17.21
N ARG A 279 -6.99 4.65 -16.08
CA ARG A 279 -7.24 5.35 -14.80
C ARG A 279 -6.88 6.83 -14.88
N ARG A 280 -5.78 7.15 -15.54
CA ARG A 280 -5.36 8.54 -15.76
C ARG A 280 -6.37 9.33 -16.59
N GLU A 281 -6.87 8.77 -17.68
CA GLU A 281 -7.92 9.41 -18.51
C GLU A 281 -9.16 9.76 -17.69
N ILE A 282 -9.62 8.82 -16.84
CA ILE A 282 -10.78 9.04 -15.96
C ILE A 282 -10.48 10.16 -14.95
N ILE A 283 -9.30 10.14 -14.32
CA ILE A 283 -8.89 11.17 -13.37
C ILE A 283 -8.87 12.55 -14.03
N GLU A 284 -8.25 12.68 -15.21
CA GLU A 284 -8.19 13.96 -15.94
C GLU A 284 -9.58 14.48 -16.28
N LYS A 285 -10.54 13.59 -16.59
CA LYS A 285 -11.92 13.95 -16.86
C LYS A 285 -12.65 14.41 -15.58
N TYR A 286 -12.46 13.72 -14.47
CA TYR A 286 -12.97 14.10 -13.16
C TYR A 286 -12.38 15.43 -12.68
N ASP A 287 -11.06 15.60 -12.76
CA ASP A 287 -10.35 16.81 -12.33
C ASP A 287 -10.90 18.04 -13.05
N LYS A 288 -11.05 17.96 -14.38
CA LYS A 288 -11.62 19.05 -15.17
C LYS A 288 -13.00 19.48 -14.67
N ALA A 289 -13.91 18.52 -14.46
CA ALA A 289 -15.27 18.82 -14.05
C ALA A 289 -15.36 19.34 -12.60
N PHE A 290 -14.61 18.74 -11.70
CA PHE A 290 -14.75 19.05 -10.27
C PHE A 290 -13.94 20.28 -9.84
N LEU A 291 -12.79 20.55 -10.45
CA LEU A 291 -12.04 21.80 -10.23
C LEU A 291 -12.83 23.01 -10.74
N ASP A 292 -13.46 22.92 -11.92
CA ASP A 292 -14.32 23.98 -12.47
C ASP A 292 -15.54 24.26 -11.56
N ALA A 293 -16.00 23.25 -10.80
CA ALA A 293 -17.07 23.37 -9.81
C ALA A 293 -16.59 23.86 -8.43
N GLY A 294 -15.31 24.14 -8.24
CA GLY A 294 -14.73 24.59 -6.97
C GLY A 294 -14.55 23.49 -5.93
N LEU A 295 -14.56 22.22 -6.34
CA LEU A 295 -14.27 21.07 -5.48
C LEU A 295 -12.75 20.83 -5.44
N MET A 296 -12.31 20.02 -4.49
CA MET A 296 -10.88 19.83 -4.20
C MET A 296 -10.48 18.34 -4.34
N PRO A 297 -10.21 17.84 -5.56
CA PRO A 297 -9.68 16.50 -5.73
C PRO A 297 -8.24 16.39 -5.20
N ILE A 298 -7.85 15.17 -4.80
CA ILE A 298 -6.44 14.89 -4.56
C ILE A 298 -5.65 15.10 -5.86
N LYS A 299 -4.52 15.79 -5.78
CA LYS A 299 -3.67 16.04 -6.94
C LYS A 299 -2.87 14.78 -7.29
N HIS A 300 -3.27 14.09 -8.37
CA HIS A 300 -2.64 12.86 -8.83
C HIS A 300 -1.37 13.06 -9.66
N PHE A 301 -1.29 14.17 -10.38
CA PHE A 301 -0.20 14.42 -11.33
C PHE A 301 0.35 15.81 -11.13
N ASP A 302 1.67 15.92 -11.16
CA ASP A 302 2.41 17.17 -11.20
C ASP A 302 3.73 16.97 -12.00
N ASP A 303 4.59 17.99 -12.04
CA ASP A 303 5.83 17.96 -12.81
C ASP A 303 6.83 16.90 -12.32
N LYS A 304 6.72 16.49 -11.05
CA LYS A 304 7.61 15.52 -10.40
C LYS A 304 7.01 14.15 -10.22
N SER A 305 5.67 14.07 -10.12
CA SER A 305 4.98 12.87 -9.66
C SER A 305 3.83 12.45 -10.57
N LYS A 306 3.71 11.14 -10.77
CA LYS A 306 2.59 10.48 -11.43
C LYS A 306 2.05 9.41 -10.50
N SER A 307 0.87 9.64 -9.92
CA SER A 307 0.16 8.68 -9.09
C SER A 307 -0.20 7.42 -9.88
N SER A 308 -0.35 6.29 -9.20
CA SER A 308 -0.98 5.09 -9.77
C SER A 308 -2.47 5.25 -10.03
N GLY A 309 -3.10 6.33 -9.51
CA GLY A 309 -4.53 6.56 -9.66
C GLY A 309 -5.38 5.49 -8.99
N HIS A 310 -5.03 5.05 -7.79
CA HIS A 310 -5.76 3.97 -7.14
C HIS A 310 -7.13 4.40 -6.61
N LEU A 311 -7.22 5.54 -5.92
CA LEU A 311 -8.46 6.12 -5.40
C LEU A 311 -8.62 7.55 -5.89
N TYR A 312 -9.85 7.95 -6.21
CA TYR A 312 -10.17 9.35 -6.48
C TYR A 312 -10.82 9.98 -5.25
N LEU A 313 -10.01 10.67 -4.45
CA LEU A 313 -10.44 11.35 -3.24
C LEU A 313 -10.90 12.76 -3.58
N LEU A 314 -12.16 13.06 -3.36
CA LEU A 314 -12.77 14.36 -3.63
C LEU A 314 -13.19 15.02 -2.33
N ARG A 315 -12.60 16.18 -2.00
CA ARG A 315 -13.05 16.99 -0.88
C ARG A 315 -14.10 18.02 -1.33
N ILE A 316 -15.13 18.16 -0.53
CA ILE A 316 -16.22 19.13 -0.75
C ILE A 316 -16.07 20.24 0.28
N PRO A 317 -15.54 21.43 -0.10
CA PRO A 317 -15.32 22.52 0.84
C PRO A 317 -16.58 22.86 1.63
N LYS A 318 -16.40 23.15 2.92
CA LYS A 318 -17.45 23.52 3.88
C LYS A 318 -18.39 22.39 4.32
N PHE A 319 -18.37 21.21 3.68
CA PHE A 319 -19.17 20.08 4.15
C PHE A 319 -18.64 19.58 5.50
N LYS A 320 -19.57 19.15 6.34
CA LYS A 320 -19.33 18.34 7.52
C LYS A 320 -19.65 16.87 7.22
N ALA A 321 -19.23 15.99 8.11
CA ALA A 321 -19.41 14.55 7.93
C ALA A 321 -20.87 14.15 7.65
N GLU A 322 -21.85 14.83 8.27
CA GLU A 322 -23.25 14.56 8.05
C GLU A 322 -23.71 14.92 6.63
N GLU A 323 -23.24 16.05 6.09
CA GLU A 323 -23.58 16.51 4.73
C GLU A 323 -22.95 15.58 3.69
N ARG A 324 -21.67 15.19 3.92
CA ARG A 324 -20.99 14.21 3.11
C ARG A 324 -21.72 12.85 3.13
N ASN A 325 -22.17 12.38 4.30
CA ASN A 325 -22.91 11.13 4.41
C ASN A 325 -24.26 11.19 3.67
N ARG A 326 -24.96 12.33 3.73
CA ARG A 326 -26.18 12.54 2.92
C ARG A 326 -25.90 12.47 1.41
N LEU A 327 -24.77 13.04 0.97
CA LEU A 327 -24.35 12.95 -0.44
C LEU A 327 -24.13 11.49 -0.84
N ILE A 328 -23.42 10.71 -0.02
CA ILE A 328 -23.20 9.27 -0.27
C ILE A 328 -24.53 8.53 -0.44
N THR A 329 -25.50 8.80 0.44
CA THR A 329 -26.84 8.19 0.35
C THR A 329 -27.55 8.56 -0.94
N LYS A 330 -27.57 9.85 -1.30
CA LYS A 330 -28.18 10.32 -2.54
C LYS A 330 -27.54 9.74 -3.80
N LEU A 331 -26.19 9.59 -3.82
CA LEU A 331 -25.49 8.96 -4.94
C LEU A 331 -25.79 7.45 -5.02
N ALA A 332 -25.92 6.78 -3.88
CA ALA A 332 -26.32 5.37 -3.84
C ALA A 332 -27.74 5.16 -4.39
N GLU A 333 -28.68 6.09 -4.13
CA GLU A 333 -30.03 6.08 -4.72
C GLU A 333 -30.00 6.24 -6.26
N GLN A 334 -28.95 6.88 -6.79
CA GLN A 334 -28.68 6.97 -8.24
C GLN A 334 -27.88 5.78 -8.78
N GLY A 335 -27.60 4.76 -7.96
CA GLY A 335 -26.84 3.58 -8.33
C GLY A 335 -25.33 3.81 -8.42
N ILE A 336 -24.79 4.84 -7.80
CA ILE A 336 -23.36 5.15 -7.77
C ILE A 336 -22.79 4.74 -6.42
N ALA A 337 -21.96 3.71 -6.41
CA ALA A 337 -21.26 3.27 -5.20
C ALA A 337 -20.07 4.19 -4.89
N THR A 338 -20.08 4.80 -3.71
CA THR A 338 -19.00 5.67 -3.20
C THR A 338 -18.48 5.17 -1.86
N ASN A 339 -17.35 5.69 -1.41
CA ASN A 339 -16.74 5.30 -0.14
C ASN A 339 -16.08 6.50 0.55
N VAL A 340 -15.38 6.26 1.65
CA VAL A 340 -14.54 7.22 2.37
C VAL A 340 -13.19 6.55 2.68
N HIS A 341 -12.10 7.13 2.20
CA HIS A 341 -10.74 6.66 2.46
C HIS A 341 -9.87 7.80 3.02
N TYR A 342 -9.71 7.85 4.33
CA TYR A 342 -10.16 6.89 5.35
C TYR A 342 -10.79 7.61 6.54
N LYS A 343 -11.57 6.90 7.35
CA LYS A 343 -11.85 7.35 8.71
C LYS A 343 -10.55 7.23 9.50
N PRO A 344 -9.99 8.32 10.08
CA PRO A 344 -8.72 8.30 10.79
C PRO A 344 -8.65 7.24 11.90
N LEU A 345 -7.49 6.63 12.07
CA LEU A 345 -7.30 5.56 13.07
C LEU A 345 -7.74 5.95 14.49
N PRO A 346 -7.44 7.17 15.00
CA PRO A 346 -7.90 7.59 16.33
C PRO A 346 -9.43 7.63 16.51
N MET A 347 -10.20 7.56 15.43
CA MET A 347 -11.68 7.45 15.48
C MET A 347 -12.18 6.00 15.52
N MET A 348 -11.30 5.01 15.39
CA MET A 348 -11.64 3.59 15.40
C MET A 348 -11.53 3.02 16.82
N THR A 349 -12.49 2.20 17.22
CA THR A 349 -12.58 1.64 18.58
C THR A 349 -11.28 0.98 19.03
N ALA A 350 -10.61 0.21 18.16
CA ALA A 350 -9.35 -0.45 18.51
C ALA A 350 -8.26 0.55 18.93
N TYR A 351 -8.14 1.67 18.23
CA TYR A 351 -7.12 2.69 18.51
C TYR A 351 -7.50 3.60 19.67
N GLN A 352 -8.80 3.87 19.85
CA GLN A 352 -9.29 4.54 21.08
C GLN A 352 -8.96 3.71 22.33
N ASN A 353 -9.10 2.39 22.27
CA ASN A 353 -8.73 1.49 23.35
C ASN A 353 -7.21 1.46 23.63
N LEU A 354 -6.39 1.84 22.64
CA LEU A 354 -4.94 2.05 22.80
C LEU A 354 -4.59 3.46 23.31
N GLY A 355 -5.58 4.32 23.56
CA GLY A 355 -5.40 5.64 24.14
C GLY A 355 -5.31 6.79 23.13
N PHE A 356 -5.54 6.56 21.84
CA PHE A 356 -5.55 7.63 20.83
C PHE A 356 -6.87 8.41 20.85
N ASP A 357 -6.80 9.75 20.79
CA ASP A 357 -7.97 10.63 20.64
C ASP A 357 -7.84 11.44 19.35
N ILE A 358 -8.90 11.49 18.55
CA ILE A 358 -8.94 12.26 17.30
C ILE A 358 -8.68 13.76 17.49
N LYS A 359 -8.90 14.30 18.70
CA LYS A 359 -8.62 15.71 19.03
C LYS A 359 -7.15 16.07 18.87
N ASP A 360 -6.25 15.10 19.00
CA ASP A 360 -4.81 15.27 18.82
C ASP A 360 -4.41 15.31 17.32
N TYR A 361 -5.35 14.98 16.42
CA TYR A 361 -5.14 14.86 14.98
C TYR A 361 -6.15 15.71 14.18
N PRO A 362 -6.20 17.05 14.43
CA PRO A 362 -7.24 17.90 13.84
C PRO A 362 -7.19 17.98 12.32
N ASN A 363 -6.01 17.88 11.71
CA ASN A 363 -5.89 17.92 10.25
C ASN A 363 -6.42 16.62 9.61
N ALA A 364 -6.11 15.46 10.18
CA ALA A 364 -6.66 14.18 9.73
C ALA A 364 -8.19 14.16 9.83
N TYR A 365 -8.75 14.73 10.91
CA TYR A 365 -10.20 14.89 11.01
C TYR A 365 -10.76 15.82 9.93
N ALA A 366 -10.12 16.97 9.70
CA ALA A 366 -10.56 17.94 8.69
C ALA A 366 -10.51 17.37 7.26
N MET A 367 -9.57 16.47 6.98
CA MET A 367 -9.52 15.76 5.70
C MET A 367 -10.65 14.74 5.58
N TYR A 368 -10.95 14.00 6.65
CA TYR A 368 -12.00 12.99 6.68
C TYR A 368 -13.42 13.56 6.56
N GLU A 369 -13.72 14.68 7.27
CA GLU A 369 -15.11 15.12 7.45
C GLU A 369 -15.82 15.49 6.14
N ASN A 370 -15.08 15.90 5.11
CA ASN A 370 -15.61 16.36 3.82
C ASN A 370 -15.08 15.59 2.60
N GLU A 371 -14.40 14.48 2.82
CA GLU A 371 -13.90 13.62 1.74
C GLU A 371 -14.95 12.59 1.32
N ILE A 372 -15.10 12.39 0.03
CA ILE A 372 -15.81 11.28 -0.60
C ILE A 372 -14.91 10.65 -1.65
N THR A 373 -14.84 9.33 -1.66
CA THR A 373 -14.10 8.59 -2.69
C THR A 373 -15.06 8.15 -3.79
N LEU A 374 -14.82 8.61 -5.01
CA LEU A 374 -15.62 8.27 -6.19
C LEU A 374 -15.15 6.96 -6.86
N PRO A 375 -16.02 6.29 -7.63
CA PRO A 375 -15.64 5.12 -8.42
C PRO A 375 -14.49 5.46 -9.37
N LEU A 376 -13.43 4.65 -9.34
CA LEU A 376 -12.30 4.77 -10.25
C LEU A 376 -11.77 3.37 -10.56
N HIS A 377 -12.13 2.85 -11.73
CA HIS A 377 -11.66 1.55 -12.23
C HIS A 377 -11.68 1.50 -13.76
N THR A 378 -10.89 0.62 -14.34
CA THR A 378 -10.66 0.52 -15.79
C THR A 378 -11.88 0.08 -16.59
N LYS A 379 -12.89 -0.51 -15.94
CA LYS A 379 -14.14 -0.96 -16.58
C LYS A 379 -15.18 0.15 -16.73
N LEU A 380 -14.93 1.36 -16.20
CA LEU A 380 -15.81 2.50 -16.43
C LEU A 380 -15.75 2.93 -17.89
N SER A 381 -16.90 2.98 -18.57
CA SER A 381 -17.02 3.64 -19.86
C SER A 381 -17.00 5.17 -19.71
N ASP A 382 -16.82 5.90 -20.79
CA ASP A 382 -16.85 7.37 -20.75
C ASP A 382 -18.23 7.89 -20.37
N ASP A 383 -19.32 7.25 -20.83
CA ASP A 383 -20.69 7.59 -20.45
C ASP A 383 -20.95 7.36 -18.97
N GLU A 384 -20.35 6.31 -18.37
CA GLU A 384 -20.44 6.06 -16.93
C GLU A 384 -19.66 7.09 -16.11
N VAL A 385 -18.50 7.53 -16.60
CA VAL A 385 -17.73 8.63 -15.99
C VAL A 385 -18.52 9.93 -16.02
N ASP A 386 -19.15 10.28 -17.16
CA ASP A 386 -20.00 11.45 -17.29
C ASP A 386 -21.21 11.35 -16.37
N TYR A 387 -21.84 10.18 -16.27
CA TYR A 387 -22.95 9.95 -15.37
C TYR A 387 -22.56 10.19 -13.89
N VAL A 388 -21.38 9.75 -13.45
CA VAL A 388 -20.86 10.04 -12.10
C VAL A 388 -20.69 11.55 -11.90
N ILE A 389 -20.06 12.25 -12.84
CA ILE A 389 -19.84 13.70 -12.79
C ILE A 389 -21.16 14.44 -12.65
N ASP A 390 -22.12 14.18 -13.56
CA ASP A 390 -23.39 14.86 -13.61
C ASP A 390 -24.18 14.69 -12.31
N ASN A 391 -24.24 13.48 -11.77
CA ASN A 391 -24.97 13.20 -10.53
C ASN A 391 -24.29 13.83 -9.31
N VAL A 392 -22.96 13.81 -9.21
CA VAL A 392 -22.26 14.52 -8.12
C VAL A 392 -22.59 16.02 -8.17
N LEU A 393 -22.45 16.65 -9.33
CA LEU A 393 -22.71 18.08 -9.49
C LEU A 393 -24.20 18.44 -9.30
N GLN A 394 -25.12 17.58 -9.73
CA GLN A 394 -26.56 17.80 -9.55
C GLN A 394 -26.94 17.73 -8.07
N VAL A 395 -26.49 16.72 -7.34
CA VAL A 395 -26.80 16.55 -5.92
C VAL A 395 -26.21 17.69 -5.07
N LEU A 396 -25.08 18.27 -5.48
CA LEU A 396 -24.47 19.42 -4.80
C LEU A 396 -25.19 20.75 -5.04
N LYS A 397 -26.00 20.87 -6.12
CA LYS A 397 -26.78 22.08 -6.45
C LYS A 397 -28.17 22.12 -5.78
N GLY A 398 -28.68 20.96 -5.39
CA GLY A 398 -30.05 20.82 -4.82
C GLY A 398 -30.04 20.47 -3.35
#